data_c2b568ade018dcd69fc840ef53fa3bd2
#
_entry.id   c2b568ade018dcd69fc840ef53fa3bd2
#
_cell.length_a   1.000
_cell.length_b   1.000
_cell.length_c   1.000
_cell.angle_alpha   90.00
_cell.angle_beta   90.00
_cell.angle_gamma   90.00
#
_symmetry.space_group_name_H-M   'P 1'
#
loop_
_entity.id
_entity.type
_entity.pdbx_description
1 polymer ?
#
loop_
_entity_poly.entity_id
_entity_poly.type
_entity_poly.pdbx_seq_one_letter_code
_entity_poly.pdbx_strand_id
1 'polypeptide(L)'
;MSPIYQSLGMNVGVTSSTQSHEEKKLAYAADITYTTNNELGFDYLRDNLAFSTKDKVQRDLNFAIVDEVDSILIDEARTPLIISGPVDESIDLYKKINKLIPKLIAETEDDEGDFTKDEKSKQIFITESGHQHIERLMIDSGLIEKDESLYDAANIRLLHHLNAALRAHAMFSKDVDYIVKDGEVVIVDEFTGRTMPGRRWSDGLHQAVEAKENVSVKQENQTVASITFQNYFRLYENLSGMTGTADTEAFEFQSIYGLEVIVIPTHKPMIREDYPDLVYLNEEGKYEAIIKDIIDCKEKSQPTLVGTTSIETSELLSAKLKKLKIKHEVLNAKQHEREAIIVQQAGRPGAITIATNMAGRGTDIVLGGNLEAELEEAESSKDEIVENWKKRQEQVLQA
;
A
#
# COMPACT_ATOMS: atom_id res chain seq x y z
N MET A 1 -15.38 -17.29 17.62
CA MET A 1 -14.59 -18.55 17.53
C MET A 1 -13.91 -18.89 18.87
N SER A 2 -13.33 -17.91 19.61
CA SER A 2 -12.64 -18.18 20.89
C SER A 2 -13.43 -19.07 21.89
N PRO A 3 -14.74 -18.86 22.17
CA PRO A 3 -15.48 -19.72 23.09
C PRO A 3 -15.55 -21.20 22.65
N ILE A 4 -15.57 -21.45 21.33
CA ILE A 4 -15.59 -22.82 20.79
C ILE A 4 -14.28 -23.54 21.10
N TYR A 5 -13.14 -22.89 20.81
CA TYR A 5 -11.82 -23.47 21.08
C TYR A 5 -11.58 -23.66 22.58
N GLN A 6 -12.00 -22.69 23.40
CA GLN A 6 -11.88 -22.77 24.83
C GLN A 6 -12.73 -23.94 25.42
N SER A 7 -13.89 -24.22 24.84
CA SER A 7 -14.70 -25.38 25.23
C SER A 7 -14.03 -26.72 24.95
N LEU A 8 -13.07 -26.74 24.01
CA LEU A 8 -12.23 -27.90 23.70
C LEU A 8 -10.93 -27.91 24.52
N GLY A 9 -10.73 -26.99 25.45
CA GLY A 9 -9.55 -26.89 26.29
C GLY A 9 -8.36 -26.20 25.63
N MET A 10 -8.54 -25.51 24.51
CA MET A 10 -7.48 -24.78 23.79
C MET A 10 -7.40 -23.31 24.22
N ASN A 11 -6.18 -22.80 24.33
CA ASN A 11 -5.93 -21.38 24.57
C ASN A 11 -5.89 -20.62 23.24
N VAL A 12 -6.49 -19.42 23.23
CA VAL A 12 -6.53 -18.55 22.07
C VAL A 12 -5.80 -17.25 22.37
N GLY A 13 -4.80 -16.92 21.55
CA GLY A 13 -4.09 -15.64 21.55
C GLY A 13 -4.54 -14.76 20.38
N VAL A 14 -4.43 -13.45 20.56
CA VAL A 14 -4.67 -12.46 19.50
C VAL A 14 -3.50 -11.50 19.51
N THR A 15 -2.94 -11.21 18.32
CA THR A 15 -1.87 -10.20 18.17
C THR A 15 -2.39 -8.93 17.51
N SER A 16 -1.83 -7.79 17.93
CA SER A 16 -2.10 -6.48 17.32
C SER A 16 -0.85 -5.60 17.32
N SER A 17 -0.86 -4.54 16.51
CA SER A 17 0.26 -3.60 16.38
C SER A 17 0.57 -2.81 17.66
N THR A 18 -0.40 -2.71 18.56
CA THR A 18 -0.28 -1.92 19.80
C THR A 18 0.28 -2.71 20.99
N GLN A 19 0.44 -4.03 20.84
CA GLN A 19 0.94 -4.91 21.91
C GLN A 19 2.46 -4.79 22.07
N SER A 20 2.89 -4.91 23.32
CA SER A 20 4.29 -5.06 23.70
C SER A 20 4.87 -6.40 23.24
N HIS A 21 6.20 -6.49 23.22
CA HIS A 21 6.92 -7.72 22.88
C HIS A 21 6.50 -8.92 23.75
N GLU A 22 6.37 -8.73 25.07
CA GLU A 22 5.97 -9.79 26.00
C GLU A 22 4.53 -10.24 25.77
N GLU A 23 3.60 -9.33 25.50
CA GLU A 23 2.21 -9.67 25.19
C GLU A 23 2.11 -10.45 23.89
N LYS A 24 2.85 -10.06 22.85
CA LYS A 24 2.91 -10.80 21.59
C LYS A 24 3.46 -12.22 21.79
N LYS A 25 4.51 -12.35 22.59
CA LYS A 25 5.11 -13.65 22.91
C LYS A 25 4.13 -14.58 23.61
N LEU A 26 3.34 -14.06 24.54
CA LEU A 26 2.26 -14.82 25.18
C LEU A 26 1.16 -15.19 24.19
N ALA A 27 0.79 -14.29 23.28
CA ALA A 27 -0.23 -14.56 22.28
C ALA A 27 0.22 -15.64 21.28
N TYR A 28 1.49 -15.61 20.84
CA TYR A 28 2.05 -16.64 19.97
C TYR A 28 2.30 -17.98 20.68
N ALA A 29 2.43 -18.01 22.01
CA ALA A 29 2.54 -19.23 22.79
C ALA A 29 1.21 -19.97 22.96
N ALA A 30 0.08 -19.36 22.62
CA ALA A 30 -1.24 -19.99 22.69
C ALA A 30 -1.39 -21.13 21.65
N ASP A 31 -2.32 -22.05 21.88
CA ASP A 31 -2.58 -23.16 20.95
C ASP A 31 -3.02 -22.65 19.56
N ILE A 32 -3.84 -21.59 19.56
CA ILE A 32 -4.33 -20.92 18.37
C ILE A 32 -4.04 -19.41 18.50
N THR A 33 -3.41 -18.83 17.47
CA THR A 33 -3.13 -17.39 17.42
C THR A 33 -3.90 -16.75 16.25
N TYR A 34 -4.75 -15.76 16.56
CA TYR A 34 -5.35 -14.89 15.56
C TYR A 34 -4.49 -13.66 15.34
N THR A 35 -4.22 -13.35 14.08
CA THR A 35 -3.38 -12.22 13.69
C THR A 35 -3.75 -11.72 12.32
N THR A 36 -3.36 -10.51 11.96
CA THR A 36 -3.42 -10.05 10.58
C THR A 36 -2.18 -10.50 9.80
N ASN A 37 -2.31 -10.63 8.47
CA ASN A 37 -1.21 -10.98 7.58
C ASN A 37 -0.01 -10.03 7.74
N ASN A 38 -0.26 -8.72 7.88
CA ASN A 38 0.76 -7.71 8.08
C ASN A 38 1.52 -7.90 9.40
N GLU A 39 0.81 -8.03 10.53
CA GLU A 39 1.45 -8.24 11.83
C GLU A 39 2.31 -9.50 11.84
N LEU A 40 1.77 -10.58 11.28
CA LEU A 40 2.45 -11.86 11.19
C LEU A 40 3.76 -11.75 10.41
N GLY A 41 3.74 -11.10 9.26
CA GLY A 41 4.92 -10.94 8.42
C GLY A 41 5.94 -9.95 9.01
N PHE A 42 5.49 -8.87 9.64
CA PHE A 42 6.41 -7.95 10.33
C PHE A 42 7.03 -8.57 11.58
N ASP A 43 6.29 -9.37 12.34
CA ASP A 43 6.84 -10.08 13.49
C ASP A 43 7.89 -11.11 13.03
N TYR A 44 7.64 -11.82 11.90
CA TYR A 44 8.64 -12.70 11.30
C TYR A 44 9.91 -11.95 10.90
N LEU A 45 9.80 -10.79 10.25
CA LEU A 45 10.98 -9.98 9.92
C LEU A 45 11.74 -9.53 11.17
N ARG A 46 11.03 -9.10 12.22
CA ARG A 46 11.64 -8.72 13.50
C ARG A 46 12.35 -9.89 14.18
N ASP A 47 11.75 -11.07 14.17
CA ASP A 47 12.33 -12.28 14.71
C ASP A 47 13.63 -12.71 13.98
N ASN A 48 13.70 -12.45 12.67
CA ASN A 48 14.92 -12.71 11.89
C ASN A 48 16.01 -11.65 12.09
N LEU A 49 15.68 -10.49 12.66
CA LEU A 49 16.63 -9.46 13.06
C LEU A 49 17.05 -9.59 14.54
N ALA A 50 16.44 -10.50 15.29
CA ALA A 50 16.72 -10.68 16.72
C ALA A 50 18.14 -11.29 16.93
N PHE A 51 18.88 -10.74 17.88
CA PHE A 51 20.22 -11.22 18.23
C PHE A 51 20.20 -12.51 19.06
N SER A 52 19.07 -12.82 19.71
CA SER A 52 18.91 -14.00 20.55
C SER A 52 17.59 -14.70 20.25
N THR A 53 17.59 -16.03 20.33
CA THR A 53 16.35 -16.82 20.21
C THR A 53 15.31 -16.50 21.28
N LYS A 54 15.75 -15.95 22.42
CA LYS A 54 14.84 -15.50 23.51
C LYS A 54 14.04 -14.25 23.13
N ASP A 55 14.54 -13.48 22.16
CA ASP A 55 13.92 -12.24 21.70
C ASP A 55 12.93 -12.49 20.56
N LYS A 56 12.77 -13.72 20.10
CA LYS A 56 11.77 -14.10 19.13
C LYS A 56 10.40 -14.22 19.79
N VAL A 57 9.37 -13.76 19.08
CA VAL A 57 7.97 -13.85 19.53
C VAL A 57 7.23 -15.01 18.89
N GLN A 58 7.54 -15.33 17.63
CA GLN A 58 6.88 -16.42 16.91
C GLN A 58 7.46 -17.79 17.30
N ARG A 59 6.63 -18.80 17.20
CA ARG A 59 7.01 -20.21 17.29
C ARG A 59 7.22 -20.81 15.89
N ASP A 60 7.45 -22.12 15.81
CA ASP A 60 7.59 -22.84 14.54
C ASP A 60 6.32 -22.70 13.68
N LEU A 61 6.51 -22.58 12.37
CA LEU A 61 5.45 -22.34 11.39
C LEU A 61 4.79 -23.66 10.94
N ASN A 62 4.03 -24.30 11.85
CA ASN A 62 3.44 -25.62 11.59
C ASN A 62 2.20 -25.53 10.70
N PHE A 63 1.21 -24.73 11.08
CA PHE A 63 -0.08 -24.68 10.39
C PHE A 63 -0.63 -23.25 10.31
N ALA A 64 -1.05 -22.83 9.13
CA ALA A 64 -1.77 -21.58 8.94
C ALA A 64 -3.10 -21.80 8.21
N ILE A 65 -4.14 -21.12 8.68
CA ILE A 65 -5.42 -21.00 8.00
C ILE A 65 -5.58 -19.53 7.63
N VAL A 66 -5.65 -19.24 6.32
CA VAL A 66 -5.74 -17.89 5.78
C VAL A 66 -7.17 -17.61 5.36
N ASP A 67 -7.79 -16.61 5.99
CA ASP A 67 -9.09 -16.11 5.58
C ASP A 67 -8.93 -15.12 4.42
N GLU A 68 -9.90 -15.05 3.49
CA GLU A 68 -9.78 -14.29 2.23
C GLU A 68 -8.47 -14.63 1.50
N VAL A 69 -8.25 -15.92 1.33
CA VAL A 69 -6.97 -16.48 0.88
C VAL A 69 -6.55 -16.03 -0.52
N ASP A 70 -7.48 -15.76 -1.41
CA ASP A 70 -7.26 -15.20 -2.75
C ASP A 70 -6.65 -13.79 -2.67
N SER A 71 -7.18 -12.93 -1.82
CA SER A 71 -6.60 -11.60 -1.61
C SER A 71 -5.16 -11.65 -1.14
N ILE A 72 -4.87 -12.47 -0.14
CA ILE A 72 -3.56 -12.49 0.52
C ILE A 72 -2.53 -13.27 -0.30
N LEU A 73 -2.91 -14.43 -0.85
CA LEU A 73 -1.98 -15.34 -1.51
C LEU A 73 -1.90 -15.17 -3.04
N ILE A 74 -2.84 -14.46 -3.66
CA ILE A 74 -2.85 -14.17 -5.10
C ILE A 74 -2.71 -12.67 -5.34
N ASP A 75 -3.71 -11.85 -4.98
CA ASP A 75 -3.73 -10.42 -5.29
C ASP A 75 -2.55 -9.66 -4.67
N GLU A 76 -2.32 -9.84 -3.36
CA GLU A 76 -1.25 -9.16 -2.60
C GLU A 76 0.01 -10.00 -2.45
N ALA A 77 0.07 -11.18 -3.08
CA ALA A 77 1.12 -12.17 -2.87
C ALA A 77 2.55 -11.61 -3.03
N ARG A 78 2.75 -10.72 -4.00
CA ARG A 78 4.04 -10.11 -4.35
C ARG A 78 4.32 -8.79 -3.64
N THR A 79 3.38 -8.28 -2.86
CA THR A 79 3.57 -7.05 -2.08
C THR A 79 4.63 -7.30 -0.98
N PRO A 80 5.75 -6.57 -0.99
CA PRO A 80 6.78 -6.77 0.00
C PRO A 80 6.45 -6.07 1.32
N LEU A 81 6.62 -6.78 2.41
CA LEU A 81 6.77 -6.19 3.74
C LEU A 81 8.23 -5.79 3.92
N ILE A 82 8.49 -4.57 4.33
CA ILE A 82 9.84 -4.00 4.39
C ILE A 82 10.08 -3.38 5.77
N ILE A 83 11.17 -3.76 6.41
CA ILE A 83 11.73 -3.05 7.56
C ILE A 83 12.91 -2.24 7.05
N SER A 84 12.84 -0.92 7.22
CA SER A 84 13.92 0.00 6.89
C SER A 84 14.50 0.59 8.18
N GLY A 85 15.82 0.75 8.20
CA GLY A 85 16.55 1.40 9.28
C GLY A 85 17.39 2.55 8.78
N PRO A 86 17.70 3.54 9.64
CA PRO A 86 18.64 4.60 9.28
C PRO A 86 20.02 3.99 9.05
N VAL A 87 20.65 4.39 7.96
CA VAL A 87 22.05 4.10 7.73
C VAL A 87 22.87 5.15 8.46
N ASP A 88 23.91 4.70 9.16
CA ASP A 88 24.89 5.58 9.81
C ASP A 88 25.83 6.21 8.75
N GLU A 89 25.25 6.79 7.71
CA GLU A 89 25.99 7.59 6.73
C GLU A 89 26.16 8.99 7.29
N SER A 90 27.39 9.46 7.31
CA SER A 90 27.68 10.76 7.84
C SER A 90 27.05 11.86 6.96
N ILE A 91 25.98 12.49 7.45
CA ILE A 91 25.36 13.69 6.85
C ILE A 91 26.43 14.72 6.47
N ASP A 92 27.51 14.77 7.24
CA ASP A 92 28.66 15.63 6.98
C ASP A 92 29.36 15.34 5.64
N LEU A 93 29.30 14.10 5.16
CA LEU A 93 29.93 13.72 3.89
C LEU A 93 29.21 14.36 2.69
N TYR A 94 27.88 14.36 2.68
CA TYR A 94 27.10 15.07 1.67
C TYR A 94 27.43 16.56 1.62
N LYS A 95 27.56 17.21 2.79
CA LYS A 95 27.89 18.63 2.88
C LYS A 95 29.33 18.94 2.44
N LYS A 96 30.29 18.05 2.74
CA LYS A 96 31.68 18.22 2.33
C LYS A 96 31.83 18.06 0.82
N ILE A 97 31.26 17.01 0.24
CA ILE A 97 31.31 16.74 -1.20
C ILE A 97 30.57 17.83 -1.98
N ASN A 98 29.41 18.28 -1.49
CA ASN A 98 28.64 19.36 -2.12
C ASN A 98 29.48 20.63 -2.37
N LYS A 99 30.44 20.96 -1.48
CA LYS A 99 31.34 22.11 -1.64
C LYS A 99 32.37 21.94 -2.74
N LEU A 100 32.63 20.71 -3.18
CA LEU A 100 33.60 20.42 -4.25
C LEU A 100 32.96 20.56 -5.62
N ILE A 101 31.67 20.22 -5.77
CA ILE A 101 30.98 20.17 -7.05
C ILE A 101 31.05 21.49 -7.86
N PRO A 102 30.88 22.69 -7.27
CA PRO A 102 30.97 23.94 -8.03
C PRO A 102 32.36 24.23 -8.62
N LYS A 103 33.39 23.46 -8.23
CA LYS A 103 34.74 23.58 -8.79
C LYS A 103 34.95 22.73 -10.04
N LEU A 104 34.01 21.84 -10.36
CA LEU A 104 34.05 20.96 -11.50
C LEU A 104 33.34 21.61 -12.69
N ILE A 105 33.90 21.41 -13.88
CA ILE A 105 33.44 22.02 -15.13
C ILE A 105 32.81 20.93 -16.01
N ALA A 106 31.60 21.21 -16.51
CA ALA A 106 30.97 20.33 -17.51
C ALA A 106 31.70 20.45 -18.84
N GLU A 107 31.92 19.34 -19.55
CA GLU A 107 32.43 19.32 -20.94
C GLU A 107 31.46 20.05 -21.87
N THR A 108 32.02 20.84 -22.79
CA THR A 108 31.31 21.53 -23.86
C THR A 108 31.91 21.15 -25.19
N GLU A 109 31.28 21.53 -26.31
CA GLU A 109 31.82 21.27 -27.66
C GLU A 109 33.22 21.88 -27.91
N ASP A 110 33.57 22.95 -27.18
CA ASP A 110 34.80 23.71 -27.37
C ASP A 110 35.89 23.44 -26.31
N ASP A 111 35.49 22.87 -25.11
CA ASP A 111 36.41 22.70 -23.97
C ASP A 111 36.28 21.30 -23.33
N GLU A 112 37.42 20.65 -23.05
CA GLU A 112 37.49 19.44 -22.26
C GLU A 112 37.07 19.76 -20.81
N GLY A 113 36.03 19.07 -20.32
CA GLY A 113 35.50 19.23 -18.97
C GLY A 113 35.78 18.04 -18.06
N ASP A 114 35.41 18.19 -16.83
CA ASP A 114 35.54 17.13 -15.81
C ASP A 114 34.47 16.04 -15.93
N PHE A 115 33.33 16.38 -16.56
CA PHE A 115 32.22 15.44 -16.73
C PHE A 115 31.32 15.77 -17.93
N THR A 116 30.71 14.73 -18.52
CA THR A 116 29.70 14.81 -19.56
C THR A 116 28.30 14.58 -19.01
N LYS A 117 27.28 15.14 -19.70
CA LYS A 117 25.87 15.02 -19.33
C LYS A 117 25.10 14.23 -20.37
N ASP A 118 24.33 13.24 -19.96
CA ASP A 118 23.29 12.64 -20.77
C ASP A 118 21.91 13.09 -20.24
N GLU A 119 21.33 14.06 -20.90
CA GLU A 119 20.03 14.64 -20.49
C GLU A 119 18.87 13.65 -20.61
N LYS A 120 18.95 12.69 -21.54
CA LYS A 120 17.87 11.70 -21.76
C LYS A 120 17.78 10.69 -20.62
N SER A 121 18.93 10.19 -20.16
CA SER A 121 19.00 9.21 -19.08
C SER A 121 19.15 9.86 -17.70
N LYS A 122 19.30 11.19 -17.63
CA LYS A 122 19.65 11.95 -16.41
C LYS A 122 20.89 11.35 -15.71
N GLN A 123 21.89 10.95 -16.51
CA GLN A 123 23.17 10.39 -16.05
C GLN A 123 24.33 11.31 -16.33
N ILE A 124 25.40 11.13 -15.55
CA ILE A 124 26.65 11.88 -15.68
C ILE A 124 27.79 10.88 -15.76
N PHE A 125 28.72 11.17 -16.65
CA PHE A 125 29.95 10.39 -16.80
C PHE A 125 31.16 11.29 -16.54
N ILE A 126 32.04 10.87 -15.64
CA ILE A 126 33.25 11.60 -15.31
C ILE A 126 34.28 11.30 -16.42
N THR A 127 34.96 12.33 -16.93
CA THR A 127 36.01 12.20 -17.95
C THR A 127 37.32 11.73 -17.31
N GLU A 128 38.30 11.31 -18.10
CA GLU A 128 39.61 10.89 -17.59
C GLU A 128 40.34 12.04 -16.89
N SER A 129 40.28 13.25 -17.46
CA SER A 129 40.80 14.47 -16.82
C SER A 129 40.04 14.81 -15.55
N GLY A 130 38.70 14.61 -15.53
CA GLY A 130 37.82 14.81 -14.39
C GLY A 130 38.17 13.90 -13.22
N HIS A 131 38.47 12.62 -13.46
CA HIS A 131 38.91 11.72 -12.41
C HIS A 131 40.14 12.23 -11.66
N GLN A 132 41.15 12.69 -12.38
CA GLN A 132 42.37 13.23 -11.79
C GLN A 132 42.12 14.54 -11.06
N HIS A 133 41.25 15.39 -11.57
CA HIS A 133 40.88 16.66 -10.93
C HIS A 133 40.08 16.42 -9.63
N ILE A 134 39.12 15.51 -9.66
CA ILE A 134 38.30 15.13 -8.49
C ILE A 134 39.18 14.52 -7.39
N GLU A 135 40.05 13.56 -7.70
CA GLU A 135 40.99 12.98 -6.72
C GLU A 135 41.83 14.06 -6.04
N ARG A 136 42.34 15.00 -6.81
CA ARG A 136 43.15 16.12 -6.29
C ARG A 136 42.33 17.01 -5.33
N LEU A 137 41.10 17.35 -5.70
CA LEU A 137 40.17 18.12 -4.85
C LEU A 137 39.79 17.38 -3.57
N MET A 138 39.64 16.06 -3.64
CA MET A 138 39.33 15.25 -2.46
C MET A 138 40.51 15.10 -1.51
N ILE A 139 41.73 14.95 -2.03
CA ILE A 139 42.97 14.96 -1.25
C ILE A 139 43.16 16.34 -0.56
N ASP A 140 42.99 17.45 -1.30
CA ASP A 140 43.10 18.79 -0.77
C ASP A 140 42.07 19.10 0.30
N SER A 141 40.90 18.48 0.25
CA SER A 141 39.85 18.62 1.27
C SER A 141 39.99 17.64 2.44
N GLY A 142 40.94 16.72 2.40
CA GLY A 142 41.18 15.72 3.43
C GLY A 142 40.10 14.61 3.47
N LEU A 143 39.46 14.36 2.35
CA LEU A 143 38.48 13.25 2.18
C LEU A 143 39.15 11.94 1.81
N ILE A 144 40.31 12.00 1.13
CA ILE A 144 41.12 10.86 0.70
C ILE A 144 42.57 11.15 1.12
N GLU A 145 43.31 10.14 1.52
CA GLU A 145 44.74 10.27 1.80
C GLU A 145 45.56 10.31 0.49
N LYS A 146 46.79 10.85 0.55
CA LYS A 146 47.64 11.08 -0.65
C LYS A 146 48.03 9.82 -1.40
N ASP A 147 48.06 8.69 -0.69
CA ASP A 147 48.46 7.41 -1.20
C ASP A 147 47.26 6.47 -1.58
N GLU A 148 46.02 7.00 -1.48
CA GLU A 148 44.80 6.28 -1.78
C GLU A 148 44.16 6.79 -3.09
N SER A 149 43.48 5.86 -3.79
CA SER A 149 42.64 6.22 -4.95
C SER A 149 41.16 6.30 -4.60
N LEU A 150 40.41 7.13 -5.33
CA LEU A 150 38.96 7.21 -5.26
C LEU A 150 38.27 5.83 -5.52
N TYR A 151 38.97 4.97 -6.27
CA TYR A 151 38.48 3.62 -6.66
C TYR A 151 38.85 2.52 -5.70
N ASP A 152 39.56 2.80 -4.62
CA ASP A 152 39.83 1.82 -3.60
C ASP A 152 38.55 1.38 -2.88
N ALA A 153 38.50 0.12 -2.45
CA ALA A 153 37.32 -0.44 -1.80
C ALA A 153 36.85 0.38 -0.56
N ALA A 154 37.80 1.02 0.13
CA ALA A 154 37.51 1.90 1.26
C ALA A 154 36.76 3.19 0.83
N ASN A 155 37.00 3.65 -0.38
CA ASN A 155 36.54 4.94 -0.91
C ASN A 155 35.31 4.83 -1.81
N ILE A 156 34.76 3.62 -2.06
CA ILE A 156 33.55 3.40 -2.89
C ILE A 156 32.37 4.28 -2.45
N ARG A 157 32.23 4.50 -1.14
CA ARG A 157 31.17 5.40 -0.62
C ARG A 157 31.36 6.85 -1.05
N LEU A 158 32.60 7.33 -1.12
CA LEU A 158 32.92 8.70 -1.62
C LEU A 158 32.50 8.84 -3.07
N LEU A 159 32.78 7.83 -3.90
CA LEU A 159 32.39 7.81 -5.31
C LEU A 159 30.85 7.84 -5.48
N HIS A 160 30.12 7.10 -4.63
CA HIS A 160 28.66 7.12 -4.64
C HIS A 160 28.11 8.52 -4.29
N HIS A 161 28.60 9.14 -3.21
CA HIS A 161 28.17 10.49 -2.82
C HIS A 161 28.57 11.55 -3.86
N LEU A 162 29.74 11.41 -4.48
CA LEU A 162 30.18 12.28 -5.57
C LEU A 162 29.23 12.23 -6.76
N ASN A 163 28.88 11.03 -7.23
CA ASN A 163 27.95 10.84 -8.33
C ASN A 163 26.57 11.42 -8.01
N ALA A 164 26.06 11.18 -6.80
CA ALA A 164 24.80 11.75 -6.34
C ALA A 164 24.83 13.28 -6.33
N ALA A 165 25.93 13.89 -5.82
CA ALA A 165 26.10 15.33 -5.77
C ALA A 165 26.24 15.95 -7.16
N LEU A 166 27.02 15.34 -8.07
CA LEU A 166 27.14 15.76 -9.47
C LEU A 166 25.79 15.75 -10.17
N ARG A 167 25.02 14.66 -10.02
CA ARG A 167 23.67 14.55 -10.59
C ARG A 167 22.75 15.63 -10.03
N ALA A 168 22.78 15.87 -8.73
CA ALA A 168 21.95 16.89 -8.08
C ALA A 168 22.24 18.29 -8.63
N HIS A 169 23.52 18.63 -8.88
CA HIS A 169 23.91 19.95 -9.40
C HIS A 169 23.67 20.12 -10.89
N ALA A 170 23.99 19.10 -11.69
CA ALA A 170 24.03 19.23 -13.14
C ALA A 170 22.71 18.85 -13.85
N MET A 171 21.87 18.00 -13.21
CA MET A 171 20.69 17.42 -13.84
C MET A 171 19.36 17.80 -13.16
N PHE A 172 19.38 18.35 -11.94
CA PHE A 172 18.18 18.68 -11.20
C PHE A 172 18.14 20.16 -10.86
N SER A 173 17.11 20.86 -11.34
CA SER A 173 16.95 22.29 -11.18
C SER A 173 15.82 22.65 -10.25
N LYS A 174 16.09 23.62 -9.34
CA LYS A 174 15.07 24.18 -8.46
C LYS A 174 13.97 24.83 -9.31
N ASP A 175 12.72 24.73 -8.81
CA ASP A 175 11.50 25.24 -9.45
C ASP A 175 11.14 24.55 -10.79
N VAL A 176 11.87 23.48 -11.17
CA VAL A 176 11.57 22.60 -12.29
C VAL A 176 11.37 21.17 -11.80
N ASP A 177 12.42 20.53 -11.27
CA ASP A 177 12.38 19.14 -10.80
C ASP A 177 11.96 19.07 -9.32
N TYR A 178 12.14 20.12 -8.54
CA TYR A 178 11.77 20.21 -7.14
C TYR A 178 11.57 21.67 -6.69
N ILE A 179 10.87 21.81 -5.57
CA ILE A 179 10.77 23.09 -4.83
C ILE A 179 11.33 22.92 -3.43
N VAL A 180 11.72 24.04 -2.79
CA VAL A 180 12.05 24.07 -1.37
C VAL A 180 10.88 24.71 -0.63
N LYS A 181 10.20 23.95 0.22
CA LYS A 181 9.06 24.41 1.01
C LYS A 181 9.26 24.00 2.48
N ASP A 182 9.04 24.94 3.39
CA ASP A 182 9.14 24.72 4.86
C ASP A 182 10.50 24.09 5.31
N GLY A 183 11.57 24.37 4.57
CA GLY A 183 12.91 23.84 4.84
C GLY A 183 13.12 22.40 4.34
N GLU A 184 12.23 21.88 3.51
CA GLU A 184 12.31 20.56 2.91
C GLU A 184 12.29 20.62 1.38
N VAL A 185 12.97 19.67 0.74
CA VAL A 185 12.92 19.46 -0.72
C VAL A 185 11.69 18.64 -1.03
N VAL A 186 10.83 19.16 -1.92
CA VAL A 186 9.61 18.49 -2.40
C VAL A 186 9.72 18.31 -3.90
N ILE A 187 9.61 17.05 -4.36
CA ILE A 187 9.69 16.69 -5.78
C ILE A 187 8.51 17.28 -6.56
N VAL A 188 8.77 17.73 -7.77
CA VAL A 188 7.76 18.10 -8.77
C VAL A 188 7.69 17.02 -9.83
N ASP A 189 6.50 16.53 -10.10
CA ASP A 189 6.25 15.52 -11.12
C ASP A 189 6.45 16.12 -12.52
N GLU A 190 7.30 15.51 -13.33
CA GLU A 190 7.69 16.00 -14.64
C GLU A 190 6.52 16.09 -15.63
N PHE A 191 5.51 15.20 -15.49
CA PHE A 191 4.38 15.12 -16.43
C PHE A 191 3.22 16.00 -16.01
N THR A 192 2.96 16.13 -14.71
CA THR A 192 1.80 16.86 -14.21
C THR A 192 2.11 18.21 -13.61
N GLY A 193 3.39 18.50 -13.35
CA GLY A 193 3.84 19.73 -12.66
C GLY A 193 3.35 19.80 -11.18
N ARG A 194 2.83 18.71 -10.62
CA ARG A 194 2.32 18.67 -9.24
C ARG A 194 3.43 18.33 -8.26
N THR A 195 3.38 18.94 -7.10
CA THR A 195 4.26 18.59 -5.99
C THR A 195 3.88 17.24 -5.40
N MET A 196 4.89 16.43 -5.07
CA MET A 196 4.75 15.09 -4.49
C MET A 196 5.31 15.04 -3.05
N PRO A 197 4.54 15.50 -2.04
CA PRO A 197 5.01 15.49 -0.65
C PRO A 197 5.26 14.07 -0.16
N GLY A 198 6.33 13.90 0.63
CA GLY A 198 6.71 12.61 1.20
C GLY A 198 7.45 11.65 0.26
N ARG A 199 7.50 11.93 -1.04
CA ARG A 199 8.31 11.19 -2.00
C ARG A 199 9.76 11.67 -1.96
N ARG A 200 10.71 10.74 -2.12
CA ARG A 200 12.14 11.02 -2.15
C ARG A 200 12.79 10.27 -3.31
N TRP A 201 13.83 10.86 -3.92
CA TRP A 201 14.68 10.13 -4.86
C TRP A 201 15.56 9.14 -4.11
N SER A 202 15.86 8.02 -4.75
CA SER A 202 16.75 6.97 -4.25
C SER A 202 18.25 7.30 -4.45
N ASP A 203 19.10 6.41 -3.97
CA ASP A 203 20.53 6.38 -4.24
C ASP A 203 21.27 7.65 -3.82
N GLY A 204 20.90 8.23 -2.66
CA GLY A 204 21.54 9.42 -2.10
C GLY A 204 21.26 10.71 -2.85
N LEU A 205 20.49 10.67 -3.97
CA LEU A 205 20.22 11.86 -4.79
C LEU A 205 19.40 12.91 -4.02
N HIS A 206 18.39 12.47 -3.25
CA HIS A 206 17.57 13.42 -2.47
C HIS A 206 18.40 14.15 -1.42
N GLN A 207 19.27 13.44 -0.71
CA GLN A 207 20.20 13.99 0.26
C GLN A 207 21.21 14.94 -0.39
N ALA A 208 21.68 14.61 -1.60
CA ALA A 208 22.56 15.48 -2.37
C ALA A 208 21.86 16.78 -2.78
N VAL A 209 20.57 16.74 -3.14
CA VAL A 209 19.76 17.94 -3.42
C VAL A 209 19.50 18.74 -2.13
N GLU A 210 19.20 18.08 -1.00
CA GLU A 210 19.07 18.73 0.30
C GLU A 210 20.39 19.46 0.67
N ALA A 211 21.54 18.83 0.44
CA ALA A 211 22.84 19.45 0.66
C ALA A 211 23.11 20.62 -0.28
N LYS A 212 22.74 20.51 -1.57
CA LYS A 212 22.84 21.57 -2.58
C LYS A 212 22.04 22.81 -2.16
N GLU A 213 20.81 22.62 -1.68
CA GLU A 213 19.93 23.70 -1.24
C GLU A 213 20.21 24.20 0.19
N ASN A 214 21.21 23.63 0.86
CA ASN A 214 21.57 23.94 2.26
C ASN A 214 20.40 23.77 3.25
N VAL A 215 19.50 22.85 2.99
CA VAL A 215 18.45 22.43 3.93
C VAL A 215 18.94 21.28 4.82
N SER A 216 18.13 20.89 5.80
CA SER A 216 18.48 19.76 6.67
C SER A 216 18.53 18.46 5.87
N VAL A 217 19.71 17.85 5.78
CA VAL A 217 19.89 16.54 5.13
C VAL A 217 19.31 15.48 6.05
N LYS A 218 18.30 14.76 5.57
CA LYS A 218 17.68 13.64 6.30
C LYS A 218 18.43 12.34 5.98
N GLN A 219 18.55 11.47 6.99
CA GLN A 219 19.18 10.16 6.79
C GLN A 219 18.44 9.34 5.73
N GLU A 220 19.17 8.57 4.95
CA GLU A 220 18.63 7.57 4.07
C GLU A 220 18.21 6.35 4.87
N ASN A 221 17.03 5.81 4.59
CA ASN A 221 16.60 4.56 5.17
C ASN A 221 16.99 3.42 4.22
N GLN A 222 17.83 2.51 4.69
CA GLN A 222 18.15 1.30 3.95
C GLN A 222 17.21 0.18 4.34
N THR A 223 16.79 -0.63 3.35
CA THR A 223 16.04 -1.85 3.62
C THR A 223 16.92 -2.83 4.37
N VAL A 224 16.53 -3.12 5.62
CA VAL A 224 17.23 -4.06 6.51
C VAL A 224 16.73 -5.48 6.31
N ALA A 225 15.41 -5.63 6.15
CA ALA A 225 14.76 -6.91 5.90
C ALA A 225 13.52 -6.74 5.04
N SER A 226 13.24 -7.70 4.18
CA SER A 226 12.01 -7.74 3.39
C SER A 226 11.56 -9.17 3.13
N ILE A 227 10.25 -9.36 3.03
CA ILE A 227 9.63 -10.62 2.60
C ILE A 227 8.29 -10.31 1.92
N THR A 228 7.90 -11.11 0.94
CA THR A 228 6.57 -11.07 0.36
C THR A 228 5.62 -12.03 1.09
N PHE A 229 4.30 -11.79 1.04
CA PHE A 229 3.34 -12.74 1.61
C PHE A 229 3.49 -14.13 0.99
N GLN A 230 3.68 -14.22 -0.32
CA GLN A 230 3.93 -15.48 -1.02
C GLN A 230 5.08 -16.27 -0.41
N ASN A 231 6.23 -15.62 -0.19
CA ASN A 231 7.40 -16.30 0.35
C ASN A 231 7.21 -16.67 1.82
N TYR A 232 6.55 -15.80 2.59
CA TYR A 232 6.30 -16.04 4.00
C TYR A 232 5.37 -17.24 4.23
N PHE A 233 4.19 -17.27 3.59
CA PHE A 233 3.23 -18.36 3.78
C PHE A 233 3.71 -19.72 3.25
N ARG A 234 4.65 -19.73 2.31
CA ARG A 234 5.32 -20.97 1.86
C ARG A 234 6.27 -21.58 2.89
N LEU A 235 6.57 -20.88 3.98
CA LEU A 235 7.38 -21.42 5.08
C LEU A 235 6.59 -22.33 6.03
N TYR A 236 5.26 -22.25 6.00
CA TYR A 236 4.43 -23.13 6.80
C TYR A 236 4.46 -24.56 6.29
N GLU A 237 4.55 -25.53 7.21
CA GLU A 237 4.49 -26.96 6.87
C GLU A 237 3.11 -27.34 6.30
N ASN A 238 2.05 -26.78 6.89
CA ASN A 238 0.69 -26.98 6.45
C ASN A 238 0.00 -25.62 6.24
N LEU A 239 -0.54 -25.44 5.05
CA LEU A 239 -1.25 -24.22 4.66
C LEU A 239 -2.66 -24.60 4.20
N SER A 240 -3.65 -23.82 4.61
CA SER A 240 -5.01 -23.89 4.10
C SER A 240 -5.64 -22.50 4.12
N GLY A 241 -6.77 -22.35 3.46
CA GLY A 241 -7.47 -21.07 3.45
C GLY A 241 -8.92 -21.20 3.05
N MET A 242 -9.63 -20.08 3.09
CA MET A 242 -11.03 -19.96 2.72
C MET A 242 -11.25 -18.66 1.96
N THR A 243 -12.13 -18.72 0.98
CA THR A 243 -12.65 -17.53 0.28
C THR A 243 -13.93 -17.91 -0.46
N GLY A 244 -14.72 -16.93 -0.85
CA GLY A 244 -15.87 -17.13 -1.72
C GLY A 244 -15.55 -17.26 -3.21
N THR A 245 -14.29 -17.03 -3.65
CA THR A 245 -13.88 -16.84 -5.05
C THR A 245 -12.65 -17.64 -5.47
N ALA A 246 -12.31 -18.74 -4.77
CA ALA A 246 -11.10 -19.51 -5.05
C ALA A 246 -11.11 -20.29 -6.38
N ASP A 247 -12.28 -20.61 -6.93
CA ASP A 247 -12.40 -21.49 -8.09
C ASP A 247 -11.73 -20.91 -9.35
N THR A 248 -11.82 -19.60 -9.54
CA THR A 248 -11.16 -18.89 -10.65
C THR A 248 -9.63 -18.95 -10.58
N GLU A 249 -9.07 -19.00 -9.39
CA GLU A 249 -7.64 -18.97 -9.09
C GLU A 249 -7.07 -20.36 -8.73
N ALA A 250 -7.84 -21.44 -8.96
CA ALA A 250 -7.48 -22.81 -8.57
C ALA A 250 -6.13 -23.25 -9.14
N PHE A 251 -5.81 -22.86 -10.38
CA PHE A 251 -4.52 -23.18 -11.00
C PHE A 251 -3.35 -22.49 -10.29
N GLU A 252 -3.50 -21.24 -9.87
CA GLU A 252 -2.45 -20.50 -9.17
C GLU A 252 -2.24 -21.07 -7.77
N PHE A 253 -3.29 -21.39 -7.03
CA PHE A 253 -3.19 -22.05 -5.74
C PHE A 253 -2.42 -23.37 -5.82
N GLN A 254 -2.74 -24.18 -6.84
CA GLN A 254 -2.04 -25.46 -7.04
C GLN A 254 -0.57 -25.26 -7.44
N SER A 255 -0.30 -24.35 -8.39
CA SER A 255 1.06 -24.20 -8.95
C SER A 255 2.04 -23.52 -8.00
N ILE A 256 1.58 -22.58 -7.17
CA ILE A 256 2.43 -21.77 -6.28
C ILE A 256 2.54 -22.41 -4.89
N TYR A 257 1.43 -22.88 -4.34
CA TYR A 257 1.32 -23.32 -2.95
C TYR A 257 1.05 -24.82 -2.80
N GLY A 258 0.75 -25.52 -3.88
CA GLY A 258 0.35 -26.94 -3.83
C GLY A 258 -1.03 -27.18 -3.21
N LEU A 259 -1.86 -26.13 -3.16
CA LEU A 259 -3.19 -26.20 -2.56
C LEU A 259 -4.24 -26.62 -3.58
N GLU A 260 -5.08 -27.58 -3.21
CA GLU A 260 -6.26 -27.99 -3.98
C GLU A 260 -7.47 -27.17 -3.56
N VAL A 261 -8.21 -26.65 -4.54
CA VAL A 261 -9.44 -25.90 -4.30
C VAL A 261 -10.62 -26.86 -4.27
N ILE A 262 -11.35 -26.86 -3.16
CA ILE A 262 -12.56 -27.67 -2.95
C ILE A 262 -13.77 -26.74 -2.83
N VAL A 263 -14.69 -26.84 -3.76
CA VAL A 263 -15.95 -26.07 -3.75
C VAL A 263 -16.94 -26.73 -2.78
N ILE A 264 -17.23 -26.01 -1.67
CA ILE A 264 -18.23 -26.46 -0.69
C ILE A 264 -19.61 -25.93 -1.11
N PRO A 265 -20.62 -26.81 -1.33
CA PRO A 265 -21.94 -26.36 -1.72
C PRO A 265 -22.59 -25.48 -0.64
N THR A 266 -23.36 -24.49 -1.05
CA THR A 266 -24.08 -23.58 -0.15
C THR A 266 -25.18 -24.30 0.62
N HIS A 267 -25.46 -23.89 1.86
CA HIS A 267 -26.55 -24.43 2.69
C HIS A 267 -27.94 -24.25 2.03
N LYS A 268 -28.16 -23.10 1.39
CA LYS A 268 -29.38 -22.81 0.60
C LYS A 268 -29.03 -22.76 -0.89
N PRO A 269 -29.94 -23.13 -1.78
CA PRO A 269 -29.74 -22.97 -3.24
C PRO A 269 -29.36 -21.51 -3.55
N MET A 270 -28.40 -21.34 -4.44
CA MET A 270 -28.03 -20.02 -4.96
C MET A 270 -29.15 -19.53 -5.89
N ILE A 271 -29.70 -18.35 -5.57
CA ILE A 271 -30.75 -17.70 -6.35
C ILE A 271 -30.22 -16.46 -7.10
N ARG A 272 -28.93 -16.12 -6.95
CA ARG A 272 -28.29 -15.02 -7.65
C ARG A 272 -28.23 -15.33 -9.13
N GLU A 273 -28.62 -14.37 -9.97
CA GLU A 273 -28.47 -14.42 -11.43
C GLU A 273 -27.30 -13.53 -11.83
N ASP A 274 -26.31 -14.12 -12.49
CA ASP A 274 -25.15 -13.40 -13.02
C ASP A 274 -25.39 -13.09 -14.50
N TYR A 275 -25.58 -11.81 -14.83
CA TYR A 275 -25.81 -11.36 -16.20
C TYR A 275 -24.47 -11.24 -16.96
N PRO A 276 -24.49 -11.46 -18.30
CA PRO A 276 -23.31 -11.30 -19.12
C PRO A 276 -22.88 -9.82 -19.20
N ASP A 277 -21.59 -9.61 -19.50
CA ASP A 277 -21.04 -8.27 -19.68
C ASP A 277 -21.71 -7.51 -20.82
N LEU A 278 -21.98 -6.22 -20.58
CA LEU A 278 -22.50 -5.30 -21.58
C LEU A 278 -21.38 -4.43 -22.15
N VAL A 279 -21.16 -4.52 -23.45
CA VAL A 279 -20.10 -3.78 -24.15
C VAL A 279 -20.68 -2.55 -24.83
N TYR A 280 -20.07 -1.38 -24.61
CA TYR A 280 -20.49 -0.10 -25.17
C TYR A 280 -19.41 0.50 -26.09
N LEU A 281 -19.83 1.26 -27.10
CA LEU A 281 -18.93 1.90 -28.07
C LEU A 281 -18.08 3.01 -27.46
N ASN A 282 -18.59 3.67 -26.42
CA ASN A 282 -17.92 4.76 -25.72
C ASN A 282 -18.32 4.82 -24.25
N GLU A 283 -17.55 5.56 -23.46
CA GLU A 283 -17.80 5.73 -22.03
C GLU A 283 -19.12 6.47 -21.72
N GLU A 284 -19.52 7.41 -22.57
CA GLU A 284 -20.75 8.18 -22.35
C GLU A 284 -21.99 7.27 -22.40
N GLY A 285 -22.08 6.44 -23.43
CA GLY A 285 -23.15 5.43 -23.54
C GLY A 285 -23.15 4.41 -22.41
N LYS A 286 -21.94 4.00 -21.93
CA LYS A 286 -21.80 3.15 -20.74
C LYS A 286 -22.41 3.82 -19.50
N TYR A 287 -22.05 5.08 -19.23
CA TYR A 287 -22.57 5.77 -18.06
C TYR A 287 -24.06 6.08 -18.14
N GLU A 288 -24.61 6.36 -19.33
CA GLU A 288 -26.06 6.51 -19.53
C GLU A 288 -26.80 5.21 -19.21
N ALA A 289 -26.27 4.08 -19.66
CA ALA A 289 -26.87 2.77 -19.37
C ALA A 289 -26.82 2.43 -17.88
N ILE A 290 -25.68 2.68 -17.20
CA ILE A 290 -25.55 2.49 -15.74
C ILE A 290 -26.58 3.37 -14.99
N ILE A 291 -26.72 4.63 -15.37
CA ILE A 291 -27.68 5.55 -14.71
C ILE A 291 -29.12 5.08 -14.94
N LYS A 292 -29.45 4.60 -16.13
CA LYS A 292 -30.77 4.04 -16.42
C LYS A 292 -31.07 2.84 -15.55
N ASP A 293 -30.13 1.91 -15.43
CA ASP A 293 -30.27 0.71 -14.60
C ASP A 293 -30.45 1.07 -13.11
N ILE A 294 -29.67 2.04 -12.61
CA ILE A 294 -29.84 2.58 -11.25
C ILE A 294 -31.24 3.14 -11.03
N ILE A 295 -31.80 3.85 -12.01
CA ILE A 295 -33.15 4.41 -11.90
C ILE A 295 -34.19 3.29 -11.88
N ASP A 296 -34.06 2.32 -12.76
CA ASP A 296 -34.95 1.17 -12.83
C ASP A 296 -34.95 0.35 -11.52
N CYS A 297 -33.77 0.11 -10.93
CA CYS A 297 -33.65 -0.53 -9.63
C CYS A 297 -34.30 0.30 -8.51
N LYS A 298 -34.08 1.61 -8.51
CA LYS A 298 -34.65 2.50 -7.50
C LYS A 298 -36.19 2.52 -7.55
N GLU A 299 -36.78 2.53 -8.75
CA GLU A 299 -38.24 2.49 -8.93
C GLU A 299 -38.85 1.19 -8.38
N LYS A 300 -38.09 0.09 -8.44
CA LYS A 300 -38.45 -1.19 -7.84
C LYS A 300 -38.15 -1.29 -6.35
N SER A 301 -37.57 -0.26 -5.75
CA SER A 301 -37.05 -0.29 -4.36
C SER A 301 -35.91 -1.27 -4.12
N GLN A 302 -35.21 -1.71 -5.16
CA GLN A 302 -34.02 -2.55 -5.05
C GLN A 302 -32.82 -1.73 -4.54
N PRO A 303 -32.10 -2.18 -3.50
CA PRO A 303 -30.83 -1.57 -3.15
C PRO A 303 -29.78 -1.88 -4.23
N THR A 304 -29.00 -0.87 -4.59
CA THR A 304 -28.04 -0.97 -5.71
C THR A 304 -26.62 -0.66 -5.22
N LEU A 305 -25.69 -1.59 -5.45
CA LEU A 305 -24.27 -1.39 -5.23
C LEU A 305 -23.56 -1.26 -6.58
N VAL A 306 -22.90 -0.12 -6.80
CA VAL A 306 -22.19 0.17 -8.05
C VAL A 306 -20.68 0.14 -7.79
N GLY A 307 -20.00 -0.89 -8.29
CA GLY A 307 -18.53 -1.01 -8.23
C GLY A 307 -17.85 -0.13 -9.27
N THR A 308 -16.80 0.58 -8.86
CA THR A 308 -15.94 1.37 -9.75
C THR A 308 -14.48 1.02 -9.56
N THR A 309 -13.68 1.14 -10.62
CA THR A 309 -12.25 0.78 -10.60
C THR A 309 -11.35 1.85 -9.99
N SER A 310 -11.84 3.12 -9.90
CA SER A 310 -11.04 4.22 -9.35
C SER A 310 -11.91 5.23 -8.59
N ILE A 311 -11.24 6.04 -7.77
CA ILE A 311 -11.88 7.15 -7.04
C ILE A 311 -12.47 8.16 -8.03
N GLU A 312 -11.75 8.50 -9.09
CA GLU A 312 -12.16 9.44 -10.12
C GLU A 312 -13.46 8.98 -10.79
N THR A 313 -13.55 7.69 -11.14
CA THR A 313 -14.76 7.10 -11.73
C THR A 313 -15.94 7.17 -10.76
N SER A 314 -15.72 6.90 -9.47
CA SER A 314 -16.76 7.01 -8.44
C SER A 314 -17.28 8.44 -8.28
N GLU A 315 -16.39 9.43 -8.30
CA GLU A 315 -16.74 10.85 -8.23
C GLU A 315 -17.46 11.35 -9.49
N LEU A 316 -17.03 10.90 -10.68
CA LEU A 316 -17.68 11.22 -11.95
C LEU A 316 -19.15 10.72 -11.97
N LEU A 317 -19.35 9.45 -11.59
CA LEU A 317 -20.70 8.87 -11.52
C LEU A 317 -21.56 9.60 -10.47
N SER A 318 -20.98 9.88 -9.30
CA SER A 318 -21.65 10.67 -8.26
C SER A 318 -22.07 12.07 -8.76
N ALA A 319 -21.21 12.75 -9.50
CA ALA A 319 -21.54 14.05 -10.08
C ALA A 319 -22.71 13.98 -11.09
N LYS A 320 -22.75 12.90 -11.91
CA LYS A 320 -23.86 12.65 -12.85
C LYS A 320 -25.17 12.39 -12.10
N LEU A 321 -25.16 11.53 -11.07
CA LEU A 321 -26.35 11.25 -10.25
C LEU A 321 -26.85 12.47 -9.47
N LYS A 322 -25.95 13.33 -8.96
CA LYS A 322 -26.29 14.60 -8.31
C LYS A 322 -27.02 15.55 -9.26
N LYS A 323 -26.57 15.65 -10.52
CA LYS A 323 -27.26 16.48 -11.56
C LYS A 323 -28.70 16.01 -11.78
N LEU A 324 -28.95 14.71 -11.68
CA LEU A 324 -30.27 14.10 -11.80
C LEU A 324 -31.07 14.11 -10.48
N LYS A 325 -30.51 14.68 -9.41
CA LYS A 325 -31.09 14.73 -8.05
C LYS A 325 -31.39 13.31 -7.48
N ILE A 326 -30.60 12.32 -7.86
CA ILE A 326 -30.70 10.97 -7.33
C ILE A 326 -29.87 10.90 -6.05
N LYS A 327 -30.53 10.60 -4.91
CA LYS A 327 -29.85 10.43 -3.62
C LYS A 327 -29.02 9.14 -3.66
N HIS A 328 -27.76 9.24 -3.29
CA HIS A 328 -26.82 8.11 -3.23
C HIS A 328 -25.72 8.39 -2.22
N GLU A 329 -25.03 7.37 -1.78
CA GLU A 329 -23.83 7.44 -0.96
C GLU A 329 -22.60 7.00 -1.76
N VAL A 330 -21.43 7.54 -1.41
CA VAL A 330 -20.16 7.19 -2.06
C VAL A 330 -19.20 6.62 -1.02
N LEU A 331 -18.66 5.45 -1.32
CA LEU A 331 -17.73 4.72 -0.48
C LEU A 331 -16.37 4.64 -1.21
N ASN A 332 -15.45 5.50 -0.82
CA ASN A 332 -14.09 5.52 -1.35
C ASN A 332 -13.10 5.96 -0.25
N ALA A 333 -11.79 5.86 -0.53
CA ALA A 333 -10.73 6.14 0.44
C ALA A 333 -10.78 7.57 1.06
N LYS A 334 -11.49 8.53 0.45
CA LYS A 334 -11.67 9.88 1.01
C LYS A 334 -12.70 9.93 2.15
N GLN A 335 -13.55 8.90 2.30
CA GLN A 335 -14.66 8.86 3.26
C GLN A 335 -14.55 7.70 4.27
N HIS A 336 -13.36 7.28 4.57
CA HIS A 336 -13.07 6.11 5.40
C HIS A 336 -13.75 6.17 6.80
N GLU A 337 -13.83 7.35 7.41
CA GLU A 337 -14.49 7.54 8.71
C GLU A 337 -16.00 7.24 8.71
N ARG A 338 -16.66 7.34 7.53
CA ARG A 338 -18.10 7.10 7.37
C ARG A 338 -18.42 5.73 6.77
N GLU A 339 -17.41 4.94 6.46
CA GLU A 339 -17.57 3.66 5.76
C GLU A 339 -18.54 2.73 6.48
N ALA A 340 -18.35 2.51 7.76
CA ALA A 340 -19.21 1.63 8.55
C ALA A 340 -20.68 2.05 8.51
N ILE A 341 -20.95 3.36 8.61
CA ILE A 341 -22.32 3.91 8.60
C ILE A 341 -22.96 3.72 7.22
N ILE A 342 -22.20 3.95 6.13
CA ILE A 342 -22.70 3.80 4.76
C ILE A 342 -23.05 2.33 4.48
N VAL A 343 -22.16 1.41 4.86
CA VAL A 343 -22.37 -0.04 4.66
C VAL A 343 -23.59 -0.55 5.43
N GLN A 344 -23.77 -0.11 6.67
CA GLN A 344 -24.94 -0.46 7.49
C GLN A 344 -26.28 -0.10 6.82
N GLN A 345 -26.28 0.96 5.99
CA GLN A 345 -27.50 1.45 5.34
C GLN A 345 -27.64 1.01 3.88
N ALA A 346 -26.59 0.39 3.29
CA ALA A 346 -26.55 0.05 1.87
C ALA A 346 -27.63 -0.95 1.42
N GLY A 347 -28.10 -1.82 2.31
CA GLY A 347 -29.17 -2.78 2.04
C GLY A 347 -30.59 -2.27 2.22
N ARG A 348 -30.82 -0.99 2.52
CA ARG A 348 -32.17 -0.43 2.65
C ARG A 348 -32.90 -0.32 1.31
N PRO A 349 -34.25 -0.37 1.29
CA PRO A 349 -35.02 -0.24 0.05
C PRO A 349 -34.64 0.99 -0.76
N GLY A 350 -34.29 0.81 -2.04
CA GLY A 350 -33.91 1.87 -2.97
C GLY A 350 -32.63 2.64 -2.60
N ALA A 351 -31.81 2.11 -1.70
CA ALA A 351 -30.49 2.66 -1.40
C ALA A 351 -29.56 2.49 -2.60
N ILE A 352 -28.78 3.54 -2.91
CA ILE A 352 -27.79 3.51 -3.98
C ILE A 352 -26.42 3.81 -3.34
N THR A 353 -25.49 2.87 -3.48
CA THR A 353 -24.12 3.01 -2.96
C THR A 353 -23.12 2.83 -4.09
N ILE A 354 -22.27 3.83 -4.31
CA ILE A 354 -21.15 3.76 -5.25
C ILE A 354 -19.90 3.42 -4.44
N ALA A 355 -19.23 2.32 -4.76
CA ALA A 355 -18.04 1.87 -4.06
C ALA A 355 -16.86 1.68 -5.01
N THR A 356 -15.64 1.99 -4.58
CA THR A 356 -14.44 1.51 -5.27
C THR A 356 -14.19 0.04 -4.93
N ASN A 357 -13.47 -0.69 -5.78
CA ASN A 357 -13.28 -2.16 -5.68
C ASN A 357 -12.91 -2.67 -4.28
N MET A 358 -12.18 -1.89 -3.49
CA MET A 358 -11.72 -2.30 -2.16
C MET A 358 -12.66 -1.87 -1.02
N ALA A 359 -13.62 -0.99 -1.30
CA ALA A 359 -14.53 -0.47 -0.28
C ALA A 359 -15.70 -1.45 -0.09
N GLY A 360 -15.88 -1.90 1.15
CA GLY A 360 -16.95 -2.85 1.51
C GLY A 360 -16.58 -4.34 1.32
N ARG A 361 -15.35 -4.68 0.91
CA ARG A 361 -14.88 -6.07 0.88
C ARG A 361 -14.82 -6.64 2.30
N GLY A 362 -15.28 -7.88 2.50
CA GLY A 362 -15.33 -8.51 3.83
C GLY A 362 -16.40 -7.96 4.76
N THR A 363 -17.32 -7.13 4.26
CA THR A 363 -18.40 -6.54 5.06
C THR A 363 -19.77 -7.04 4.60
N ASP A 364 -20.57 -7.57 5.51
CA ASP A 364 -21.92 -8.02 5.20
C ASP A 364 -22.87 -6.83 4.98
N ILE A 365 -23.52 -6.79 3.82
CA ILE A 365 -24.61 -5.85 3.53
C ILE A 365 -25.93 -6.56 3.82
N VAL A 366 -26.53 -6.22 4.94
CA VAL A 366 -27.80 -6.83 5.37
C VAL A 366 -28.97 -6.18 4.66
N LEU A 367 -29.78 -6.99 3.94
CA LEU A 367 -30.99 -6.51 3.28
C LEU A 367 -31.99 -6.00 4.30
N GLY A 368 -32.50 -4.79 4.09
CA GLY A 368 -33.33 -4.05 5.03
C GLY A 368 -32.55 -3.09 5.95
N GLY A 369 -31.21 -3.15 5.91
CA GLY A 369 -30.30 -2.39 6.80
C GLY A 369 -29.84 -3.20 8.00
N ASN A 370 -28.83 -2.73 8.74
CA ASN A 370 -28.30 -3.41 9.92
C ASN A 370 -29.19 -3.15 11.15
N LEU A 371 -29.89 -4.20 11.61
CA LEU A 371 -30.80 -4.13 12.77
C LEU A 371 -30.06 -3.90 14.08
N GLU A 372 -28.87 -4.51 14.26
CA GLU A 372 -28.11 -4.39 15.51
C GLU A 372 -27.67 -2.95 15.74
N ALA A 373 -27.15 -2.29 14.70
CA ALA A 373 -26.77 -0.89 14.78
C ALA A 373 -27.97 0.04 15.06
N GLU A 374 -29.14 -0.24 14.47
CA GLU A 374 -30.37 0.53 14.75
C GLU A 374 -30.86 0.35 16.20
N LEU A 375 -30.66 -0.83 16.78
CA LEU A 375 -31.01 -1.11 18.17
C LEU A 375 -30.05 -0.49 19.18
N GLU A 376 -28.79 -0.29 18.81
CA GLU A 376 -27.78 0.37 19.66
C GLU A 376 -27.97 1.90 19.68
N GLU A 377 -28.35 2.50 18.54
CA GLU A 377 -28.56 3.95 18.42
C GLU A 377 -29.94 4.42 18.92
N ALA A 378 -30.84 3.50 19.24
CA ALA A 378 -32.24 3.84 19.46
C ALA A 378 -32.55 4.27 20.90
N GLU A 379 -33.15 5.42 21.02
CA GLU A 379 -33.88 5.88 22.23
C GLU A 379 -35.35 5.39 22.30
N SER A 380 -35.84 4.73 21.22
CA SER A 380 -37.24 4.30 21.06
C SER A 380 -37.46 2.81 21.38
N SER A 381 -38.75 2.36 21.36
CA SER A 381 -39.14 0.98 21.62
C SER A 381 -38.47 0.00 20.68
N LYS A 382 -37.67 -0.93 21.20
CA LYS A 382 -36.95 -1.94 20.42
C LYS A 382 -37.87 -2.80 19.55
N ASP A 383 -39.10 -3.07 20.03
CA ASP A 383 -40.07 -3.88 19.28
C ASP A 383 -40.58 -3.20 18.03
N GLU A 384 -40.74 -1.87 18.06
CA GLU A 384 -41.15 -1.09 16.89
C GLU A 384 -40.06 -1.04 15.82
N ILE A 385 -38.79 -0.95 16.23
CA ILE A 385 -37.63 -0.99 15.33
C ILE A 385 -37.55 -2.33 14.62
N VAL A 386 -37.68 -3.42 15.35
CA VAL A 386 -37.67 -4.80 14.79
C VAL A 386 -38.81 -5.00 13.78
N GLU A 387 -40.02 -4.49 14.09
CA GLU A 387 -41.16 -4.61 13.18
C GLU A 387 -40.95 -3.78 11.89
N ASN A 388 -40.45 -2.57 12.01
CA ASN A 388 -40.14 -1.72 10.87
C ASN A 388 -39.01 -2.29 10.01
N TRP A 389 -37.97 -2.86 10.63
CA TRP A 389 -36.89 -3.54 9.93
C TRP A 389 -37.41 -4.77 9.14
N LYS A 390 -38.27 -5.61 9.73
CA LYS A 390 -38.89 -6.76 9.03
C LYS A 390 -39.68 -6.32 7.80
N LYS A 391 -40.46 -5.24 7.91
CA LYS A 391 -41.22 -4.68 6.76
C LYS A 391 -40.29 -4.23 5.62
N ARG A 392 -39.17 -3.54 5.96
CA ARG A 392 -38.16 -3.13 4.98
C ARG A 392 -37.48 -4.34 4.34
N GLN A 393 -37.14 -5.35 5.12
CA GLN A 393 -36.50 -6.57 4.62
C GLN A 393 -37.44 -7.30 3.65
N GLU A 394 -38.71 -7.48 3.99
CA GLU A 394 -39.70 -8.06 3.10
C GLU A 394 -39.86 -7.27 1.80
N GLN A 395 -39.88 -5.95 1.89
CA GLN A 395 -39.95 -5.07 0.71
C GLN A 395 -38.75 -5.27 -0.23
N VAL A 396 -37.54 -5.38 0.30
CA VAL A 396 -36.32 -5.62 -0.51
C VAL A 396 -36.31 -7.03 -1.10
N LEU A 397 -36.79 -8.03 -0.36
CA LEU A 397 -36.85 -9.40 -0.84
C LEU A 397 -37.93 -9.64 -1.93
N GLN A 398 -38.91 -8.75 -2.02
CA GLN A 398 -39.97 -8.79 -3.06
C GLN A 398 -39.61 -7.95 -4.28
N ALA A 399 -38.66 -7.03 -4.16
CA ALA A 399 -38.21 -6.12 -5.21
C ALA A 399 -37.22 -6.78 -6.19
#